data_6e7750d64246b5c7cd310c6158efc4b8
#
_entry.id   6e7750d64246b5c7cd310c6158efc4b8
#
_cell.length_a   1.000
_cell.length_b   1.000
_cell.length_c   1.000
_cell.angle_alpha   90.00
_cell.angle_beta   90.00
_cell.angle_gamma   90.00
#
_symmetry.space_group_name_H-M   'P 1'
#
loop_
_entity.id
_entity.type
_entity.pdbx_description
1 polymer ?
#
loop_
_entity_poly.entity_id
_entity_poly.type
_entity_poly.pdbx_seq_one_letter_code
_entity_poly.pdbx_strand_id
1 'polypeptide(L)'
;STAHILILLLPHTAETENTLNDTTLAALPKGAVILNPGRGALIDDKALLRALEAGQVGHATLDTFRNEPLPIAHPFWSHSKITVTPHIASTTRPRTAARAVATNIQRGEAGLPFLHLVDRARGY
;
A
#
# COMPACT_ATOMS: atom_id res chain seq x y z
N SER A 1 -7.31 18.79 3.52
CA SER A 1 -6.26 18.00 4.21
C SER A 1 -5.08 18.88 4.58
N THR A 2 -4.40 18.57 5.68
CA THR A 2 -3.16 19.24 6.13
C THR A 2 -1.94 18.33 6.06
N ALA A 3 -2.13 17.10 5.56
CA ALA A 3 -1.07 16.11 5.51
C ALA A 3 -0.13 16.38 4.33
N HIS A 4 1.11 16.76 4.60
CA HIS A 4 2.17 16.95 3.60
C HIS A 4 2.85 15.63 3.20
N ILE A 5 2.75 14.61 4.03
CA ILE A 5 3.22 13.24 3.75
C ILE A 5 2.07 12.30 4.01
N LEU A 6 1.71 11.49 3.03
CA LEU A 6 0.66 10.49 3.14
C LEU A 6 1.25 9.11 2.92
N ILE A 7 1.05 8.23 3.92
CA ILE A 7 1.51 6.84 3.87
C ILE A 7 0.29 5.92 3.79
N LEU A 8 0.26 5.04 2.79
CA LEU A 8 -0.82 4.09 2.57
C LEU A 8 -0.47 2.75 3.21
N LEU A 9 -1.24 2.37 4.23
CA LEU A 9 -1.06 1.10 4.97
C LEU A 9 -2.33 0.24 4.98
N LEU A 10 -3.36 0.63 4.22
CA LEU A 10 -4.63 -0.09 4.17
C LEU A 10 -4.46 -1.44 3.46
N PRO A 11 -5.23 -2.47 3.85
CA PRO A 11 -5.38 -3.68 3.06
C PRO A 11 -6.09 -3.37 1.74
N HIS A 12 -5.91 -4.23 0.73
CA HIS A 12 -6.69 -4.13 -0.50
C HIS A 12 -8.05 -4.79 -0.31
N THR A 13 -9.11 -4.01 -0.43
CA THR A 13 -10.52 -4.44 -0.43
C THR A 13 -11.27 -3.67 -1.50
N ALA A 14 -12.50 -4.06 -1.81
CA ALA A 14 -13.35 -3.31 -2.73
C ALA A 14 -13.57 -1.84 -2.27
N GLU A 15 -13.58 -1.60 -0.95
CA GLU A 15 -13.77 -0.27 -0.37
C GLU A 15 -12.51 0.60 -0.41
N THR A 16 -11.32 -0.03 -0.42
CA THR A 16 -10.04 0.69 -0.38
C THR A 16 -9.40 0.81 -1.75
N GLU A 17 -9.94 0.15 -2.77
CA GLU A 17 -9.47 0.31 -4.14
C GLU A 17 -9.58 1.76 -4.60
N ASN A 18 -8.54 2.27 -5.23
CA ASN A 18 -8.46 3.67 -5.68
C ASN A 18 -8.77 4.70 -4.57
N THR A 19 -8.39 4.42 -3.32
CA THR A 19 -8.46 5.40 -2.22
C THR A 19 -7.77 6.70 -2.62
N LEU A 20 -6.61 6.63 -3.32
CA LEU A 20 -6.01 7.77 -3.99
C LEU A 20 -6.44 7.81 -5.46
N ASN A 21 -7.26 8.80 -5.77
CA ASN A 21 -7.80 9.14 -7.08
C ASN A 21 -7.69 10.65 -7.31
N ASP A 22 -8.19 11.15 -8.44
CA ASP A 22 -8.10 12.58 -8.75
C ASP A 22 -8.67 13.48 -7.63
N THR A 23 -9.81 13.10 -7.06
CA THR A 23 -10.48 13.90 -6.02
C THR A 23 -9.67 13.93 -4.72
N THR A 24 -9.22 12.78 -4.26
CA THR A 24 -8.50 12.68 -2.98
C THR A 24 -7.07 13.22 -3.08
N LEU A 25 -6.41 13.07 -4.23
CA LEU A 25 -5.10 13.68 -4.50
C LEU A 25 -5.20 15.22 -4.55
N ALA A 26 -6.24 15.77 -5.18
CA ALA A 26 -6.49 17.22 -5.22
C ALA A 26 -6.76 17.83 -3.84
N ALA A 27 -7.26 17.05 -2.88
CA ALA A 27 -7.51 17.49 -1.51
C ALA A 27 -6.25 17.58 -0.64
N LEU A 28 -5.11 17.09 -1.09
CA LEU A 28 -3.83 17.19 -0.37
C LEU A 28 -3.22 18.60 -0.54
N PRO A 29 -2.35 19.03 0.37
CA PRO A 29 -1.55 20.21 0.14
C PRO A 29 -0.70 20.08 -1.12
N LYS A 30 -0.52 21.18 -1.87
CA LYS A 30 0.32 21.19 -3.06
C LYS A 30 1.75 20.75 -2.74
N GLY A 31 2.28 19.86 -3.54
CA GLY A 31 3.61 19.29 -3.34
C GLY A 31 3.66 18.16 -2.29
N ALA A 32 2.52 17.62 -1.88
CA ALA A 32 2.47 16.50 -0.94
C ALA A 32 3.28 15.29 -1.45
N VAL A 33 3.82 14.53 -0.51
CA VAL A 33 4.59 13.30 -0.78
C VAL A 33 3.74 12.08 -0.46
N ILE A 34 3.75 11.11 -1.38
CA ILE A 34 3.03 9.83 -1.23
C ILE A 34 4.02 8.71 -0.99
N LEU A 35 3.75 7.86 0.02
CA LEU A 35 4.46 6.60 0.22
C LEU A 35 3.45 5.45 0.19
N ASN A 36 3.67 4.47 -0.67
CA ASN A 36 2.82 3.28 -0.73
C ASN A 36 3.60 1.98 -0.48
N PRO A 37 3.83 1.61 0.78
CA PRO A 37 4.32 0.28 1.14
C PRO A 37 3.18 -0.74 1.33
N GLY A 38 1.94 -0.35 1.11
CA GLY A 38 0.74 -1.17 1.34
C GLY A 38 0.40 -2.08 0.17
N ARG A 39 -0.50 -1.60 -0.70
CA ARG A 39 -0.95 -2.35 -1.90
C ARG A 39 -1.10 -1.39 -3.08
N GLY A 40 -0.67 -1.83 -4.27
CA GLY A 40 -0.73 -1.02 -5.49
C GLY A 40 -2.14 -0.56 -5.86
N ALA A 41 -3.14 -1.42 -5.65
CA ALA A 41 -4.54 -1.11 -5.94
C ALA A 41 -5.14 0.05 -5.12
N LEU A 42 -4.47 0.51 -4.06
CA LEU A 42 -4.90 1.69 -3.29
C LEU A 42 -4.79 3.00 -4.09
N ILE A 43 -4.03 3.00 -5.19
CA ILE A 43 -3.79 4.18 -6.02
C ILE A 43 -4.34 3.96 -7.42
N ASP A 44 -5.04 4.94 -7.96
CA ASP A 44 -5.26 5.07 -9.39
C ASP A 44 -3.96 5.59 -10.04
N ASP A 45 -3.27 4.74 -10.78
CA ASP A 45 -1.98 5.04 -11.39
C ASP A 45 -2.05 6.24 -12.33
N LYS A 46 -3.14 6.37 -13.09
CA LYS A 46 -3.34 7.49 -14.03
C LYS A 46 -3.58 8.80 -13.29
N ALA A 47 -4.36 8.77 -12.22
CA ALA A 47 -4.60 9.93 -11.38
C ALA A 47 -3.30 10.41 -10.71
N LEU A 48 -2.49 9.46 -10.20
CA LEU A 48 -1.19 9.78 -9.61
C LEU A 48 -0.26 10.46 -10.63
N LEU A 49 -0.14 9.92 -11.84
CA LEU A 49 0.69 10.51 -12.89
C LEU A 49 0.25 11.94 -13.20
N ARG A 50 -1.05 12.19 -13.39
CA ARG A 50 -1.57 13.54 -13.61
C ARG A 50 -1.24 14.50 -12.44
N ALA A 51 -1.39 14.03 -11.21
CA ALA A 51 -1.10 14.83 -10.02
C ALA A 51 0.38 15.18 -9.88
N LEU A 52 1.29 14.27 -10.27
CA LEU A 52 2.74 14.50 -10.30
C LEU A 52 3.14 15.49 -11.39
N GLU A 53 2.55 15.38 -12.57
CA GLU A 53 2.75 16.33 -13.70
C GLU A 53 2.29 17.74 -13.34
N ALA A 54 1.10 17.86 -12.73
CA ALA A 54 0.54 19.13 -12.27
C ALA A 54 1.28 19.73 -11.06
N GLY A 55 2.19 18.98 -10.44
CA GLY A 55 2.88 19.39 -9.21
C GLY A 55 1.98 19.42 -7.97
N GLN A 56 0.79 18.83 -8.04
CA GLN A 56 -0.10 18.62 -6.90
C GLN A 56 0.54 17.60 -5.93
N VAL A 57 1.11 16.53 -6.46
CA VAL A 57 2.00 15.62 -5.76
C VAL A 57 3.44 15.98 -6.11
N GLY A 58 4.28 16.17 -5.10
CA GLY A 58 5.68 16.54 -5.27
C GLY A 58 6.57 15.34 -5.55
N HIS A 59 6.29 14.21 -4.91
CA HIS A 59 7.02 12.95 -5.06
C HIS A 59 6.16 11.76 -4.63
N ALA A 60 6.41 10.58 -5.23
CA ALA A 60 5.82 9.32 -4.80
C ALA A 60 6.89 8.23 -4.66
N THR A 61 6.90 7.52 -3.53
CA THR A 61 7.68 6.29 -3.32
C THR A 61 6.71 5.11 -3.31
N LEU A 62 6.86 4.21 -4.27
CA LEU A 62 5.95 3.10 -4.52
C LEU A 62 6.71 1.79 -4.37
N ASP A 63 6.30 0.98 -3.39
CA ASP A 63 6.88 -0.34 -3.11
C ASP A 63 6.00 -1.48 -3.64
N THR A 64 4.73 -1.16 -3.95
CA THR A 64 3.73 -2.13 -4.42
C THR A 64 2.97 -1.58 -5.61
N PHE A 65 2.53 -2.47 -6.52
CA PHE A 65 1.93 -2.12 -7.80
C PHE A 65 0.65 -2.93 -8.05
N ARG A 66 -0.23 -2.45 -8.95
CA ARG A 66 -1.44 -3.19 -9.36
C ARG A 66 -1.10 -4.50 -10.02
N ASN A 67 -0.10 -4.46 -10.89
CA ASN A 67 0.43 -5.62 -11.58
C ASN A 67 1.87 -5.82 -11.11
N GLU A 68 2.14 -6.94 -10.48
CA GLU A 68 3.46 -7.33 -10.02
C GLU A 68 3.90 -8.62 -10.72
N PRO A 69 5.11 -8.67 -11.27
CA PRO A 69 6.11 -7.58 -11.35
C PRO A 69 5.63 -6.38 -12.17
N LEU A 70 6.06 -5.17 -11.78
CA LEU A 70 5.73 -3.95 -12.53
C LEU A 70 6.21 -4.08 -14.00
N PRO A 71 5.31 -3.94 -15.00
CA PRO A 71 5.69 -4.09 -16.40
C PRO A 71 6.84 -3.17 -16.81
N ILE A 72 7.77 -3.67 -17.61
CA ILE A 72 8.97 -2.94 -18.05
C ILE A 72 8.63 -1.61 -18.72
N ALA A 73 7.53 -1.57 -19.50
CA ALA A 73 7.08 -0.36 -20.19
C ALA A 73 6.24 0.58 -19.28
N HIS A 74 6.09 0.28 -18.00
CA HIS A 74 5.26 1.11 -17.12
C HIS A 74 5.89 2.49 -16.90
N PRO A 75 5.12 3.59 -17.02
CA PRO A 75 5.65 4.95 -16.92
C PRO A 75 6.30 5.28 -15.57
N PHE A 76 6.00 4.54 -14.50
CA PHE A 76 6.63 4.75 -13.21
C PHE A 76 8.14 4.57 -13.22
N TRP A 77 8.69 3.71 -14.10
CA TRP A 77 10.14 3.49 -14.20
C TRP A 77 10.93 4.72 -14.65
N SER A 78 10.34 5.52 -15.52
CA SER A 78 11.01 6.70 -16.14
C SER A 78 10.61 8.04 -15.53
N HIS A 79 9.64 8.05 -14.60
CA HIS A 79 9.12 9.30 -14.05
C HIS A 79 10.05 9.88 -12.97
N SER A 80 10.59 11.08 -13.19
CA SER A 80 11.61 11.71 -12.32
C SER A 80 11.16 11.97 -10.87
N LYS A 81 9.84 12.01 -10.62
CA LYS A 81 9.26 12.22 -9.29
C LYS A 81 8.74 10.93 -8.65
N ILE A 82 9.09 9.76 -9.22
CA ILE A 82 8.70 8.46 -8.65
C ILE A 82 9.96 7.68 -8.27
N THR A 83 9.96 7.15 -7.06
CA THR A 83 10.90 6.12 -6.62
C THR A 83 10.18 4.79 -6.56
N VAL A 84 10.70 3.80 -7.29
CA VAL A 84 10.19 2.42 -7.30
C VAL A 84 11.09 1.56 -6.43
N THR A 85 10.49 0.79 -5.51
CA THR A 85 11.17 -0.28 -4.77
C THR A 85 10.46 -1.62 -4.99
N PRO A 86 11.18 -2.77 -4.97
CA PRO A 86 10.65 -4.04 -5.45
C PRO A 86 9.91 -4.84 -4.36
N HIS A 87 8.87 -4.26 -3.75
CA HIS A 87 8.01 -4.87 -2.72
C HIS A 87 8.83 -5.39 -1.52
N ILE A 88 9.65 -4.54 -0.94
CA ILE A 88 10.59 -4.88 0.14
C ILE A 88 10.38 -4.07 1.44
N ALA A 89 9.37 -3.22 1.48
CA ALA A 89 9.14 -2.33 2.63
C ALA A 89 8.77 -3.08 3.91
N SER A 90 8.30 -4.32 3.82
CA SER A 90 7.89 -5.13 4.98
C SER A 90 8.40 -6.56 4.88
N THR A 91 9.62 -6.79 5.32
CA THR A 91 10.16 -8.14 5.43
C THR A 91 9.63 -8.83 6.69
N THR A 92 8.96 -9.97 6.50
CA THR A 92 8.52 -10.82 7.62
C THR A 92 9.72 -11.29 8.44
N ARG A 93 9.73 -11.00 9.73
CA ARG A 93 10.77 -11.48 10.64
C ARG A 93 10.48 -12.92 11.06
N PRO A 94 11.27 -13.93 10.66
CA PRO A 94 10.96 -15.35 10.89
C PRO A 94 10.69 -15.69 12.36
N ARG A 95 11.48 -15.13 13.28
CA ARG A 95 11.30 -15.38 14.72
C ARG A 95 9.96 -14.88 15.26
N THR A 96 9.50 -13.73 14.79
CA THR A 96 8.21 -13.15 15.23
C THR A 96 7.05 -13.92 14.63
N ALA A 97 7.13 -14.27 13.34
CA ALA A 97 6.14 -15.07 12.66
C ALA A 97 6.01 -16.48 13.29
N ALA A 98 7.13 -17.16 13.56
CA ALA A 98 7.13 -18.48 14.19
C ALA A 98 6.46 -18.47 15.58
N ARG A 99 6.66 -17.42 16.37
CA ARG A 99 5.98 -17.28 17.67
C ARG A 99 4.46 -17.14 17.50
N ALA A 100 4.01 -16.31 16.56
CA ALA A 100 2.58 -16.14 16.30
C ALA A 100 1.92 -17.45 15.83
N VAL A 101 2.60 -18.19 14.95
CA VAL A 101 2.14 -19.52 14.47
C VAL A 101 2.09 -20.51 15.64
N ALA A 102 3.15 -20.64 16.44
CA ALA A 102 3.20 -21.55 17.59
C ALA A 102 2.10 -21.23 18.61
N THR A 103 1.88 -19.95 18.89
CA THR A 103 0.78 -19.51 19.78
C THR A 103 -0.57 -19.92 19.22
N ASN A 104 -0.82 -19.77 17.94
CA ASN A 104 -2.09 -20.18 17.33
C ASN A 104 -2.29 -21.69 17.30
N ILE A 105 -1.24 -22.49 17.12
CA ILE A 105 -1.31 -23.96 17.23
C ILE A 105 -1.74 -24.33 18.65
N GLN A 106 -1.07 -23.81 19.69
CA GLN A 106 -1.42 -24.10 21.08
C GLN A 106 -2.85 -23.67 21.43
N ARG A 107 -3.30 -22.51 20.91
CA ARG A 107 -4.67 -22.05 21.10
C ARG A 107 -5.68 -22.99 20.44
N GLY A 108 -5.40 -23.46 19.22
CA GLY A 108 -6.25 -24.41 18.51
C GLY A 108 -6.35 -25.75 19.23
N GLU A 109 -5.23 -26.29 19.75
CA GLU A 109 -5.21 -27.51 20.56
C GLU A 109 -6.02 -27.37 21.87
N ALA A 110 -6.01 -26.17 22.45
CA ALA A 110 -6.78 -25.84 23.65
C ALA A 110 -8.24 -25.44 23.38
N GLY A 111 -8.72 -25.49 22.13
CA GLY A 111 -10.07 -25.05 21.74
C GLY A 111 -10.32 -23.54 21.91
N LEU A 112 -9.26 -22.74 21.99
CA LEU A 112 -9.34 -21.28 22.12
C LEU A 112 -9.39 -20.59 20.73
N PRO A 113 -10.01 -19.40 20.62
CA PRO A 113 -10.04 -18.64 19.39
C PRO A 113 -8.63 -18.29 18.89
N PHE A 114 -8.40 -18.37 17.57
CA PHE A 114 -7.14 -17.94 16.98
C PHE A 114 -6.93 -16.43 17.11
N LEU A 115 -5.67 -16.01 17.22
CA LEU A 115 -5.27 -14.61 17.14
C LEU A 115 -5.16 -14.19 15.66
N HIS A 116 -5.50 -12.94 15.37
CA HIS A 116 -5.40 -12.37 14.02
C HIS A 116 -6.17 -13.17 12.96
N LEU A 117 -7.36 -13.66 13.33
CA LEU A 117 -8.23 -14.35 12.39
C LEU A 117 -8.68 -13.38 11.29
N VAL A 118 -8.48 -13.77 10.04
CA VAL A 118 -8.94 -13.00 8.89
C VAL A 118 -10.45 -13.16 8.74
N ASP A 119 -11.18 -12.05 8.69
CA ASP A 119 -12.59 -12.05 8.30
C ASP A 119 -12.69 -12.17 6.77
N ARG A 120 -13.14 -13.31 6.29
CA ARG A 120 -13.25 -13.58 4.84
C ARG A 120 -14.25 -12.67 4.12
N ALA A 121 -15.24 -12.15 4.82
CA ALA A 121 -16.20 -11.22 4.23
C ALA A 121 -15.59 -9.82 4.02
N ARG A 122 -14.69 -9.42 4.91
CA ARG A 122 -13.97 -8.14 4.83
C ARG A 122 -12.66 -8.24 4.03
N GLY A 123 -12.07 -9.43 3.92
CA GLY A 123 -10.80 -9.65 3.22
C GLY A 123 -9.55 -9.35 4.05
N TYR A 124 -9.69 -9.08 5.35
CA TYR A 124 -8.57 -8.81 6.27
C TYR A 124 -8.94 -9.13 7.72
#